data_11f8978939578ffe5ca3b2e27f445864
#
_entry.id   11f8978939578ffe5ca3b2e27f445864
#
_cell.length_a   1.000
_cell.length_b   1.000
_cell.length_c   1.000
_cell.angle_alpha   90.00
_cell.angle_beta   90.00
_cell.angle_gamma   90.00
#
_symmetry.space_group_name_H-M   'P 1'
#
loop_
_entity.id
_entity.type
_entity.pdbx_description
1 polymer ?
#
loop_
_entity_poly.entity_id
_entity_poly.type
_entity_poly.pdbx_seq_one_letter_code
_entity_poly.pdbx_strand_id
1 'polypeptide(L)'
;MDYSFAVIGDVQWLPGYSLALTKVPGVDRLSDLPRARRVGYLTDVDLLASAVEEVCRRRDSAFRRVNVEILGNTDAFLHAHVWPRYDWEPEALLKKPVWLYPPENWSDPSYALSASHDGLRADIAAEIALLRDEADRI
;
A
#
# COMPACT_ATOMS: atom_id res chain seq x y z
N MET A 1 -9.11 9.40 1.60
CA MET A 1 -8.93 9.61 0.16
C MET A 1 -10.31 9.65 -0.49
N ASP A 2 -10.45 10.14 -1.70
CA ASP A 2 -11.78 10.45 -2.25
C ASP A 2 -12.45 9.26 -2.93
N TYR A 3 -11.67 8.44 -3.60
CA TYR A 3 -12.14 7.31 -4.41
C TYR A 3 -11.84 5.94 -3.80
N SER A 4 -10.99 5.89 -2.77
CA SER A 4 -10.60 4.66 -2.10
C SER A 4 -10.44 4.83 -0.59
N PHE A 5 -10.40 3.70 0.12
CA PHE A 5 -9.96 3.62 1.50
C PHE A 5 -8.47 3.27 1.53
N ALA A 6 -7.68 3.99 2.33
CA ALA A 6 -6.34 3.58 2.69
C ALA A 6 -6.41 2.64 3.91
N VAL A 7 -5.85 1.46 3.78
CA VAL A 7 -5.85 0.42 4.83
C VAL A 7 -4.43 -0.09 5.00
N ILE A 8 -3.95 -0.17 6.24
CA ILE A 8 -2.71 -0.89 6.52
C ILE A 8 -2.95 -2.40 6.36
N GLY A 9 -2.02 -3.12 5.75
CA GLY A 9 -2.14 -4.56 5.51
C GLY A 9 -2.15 -5.37 6.79
N ASP A 10 -2.87 -6.47 6.78
CA ASP A 10 -3.01 -7.41 7.91
C ASP A 10 -1.74 -8.20 8.21
N VAL A 11 -0.77 -8.21 7.29
CA VAL A 11 0.57 -8.77 7.45
C VAL A 11 1.63 -7.70 7.22
N GLN A 12 2.66 -7.67 8.06
CA GLN A 12 3.64 -6.59 8.10
C GLN A 12 5.09 -7.10 8.09
N TRP A 13 5.42 -8.20 7.35
CA TRP A 13 6.83 -8.60 7.20
C TRP A 13 7.64 -7.57 6.39
N LEU A 14 6.95 -6.76 5.57
CA LEU A 14 7.47 -5.54 4.97
C LEU A 14 6.72 -4.37 5.63
N PRO A 15 7.26 -3.77 6.70
CA PRO A 15 6.57 -2.77 7.48
C PRO A 15 6.14 -1.56 6.65
N GLY A 16 4.87 -1.20 6.71
CA GLY A 16 4.27 -0.15 5.88
C GLY A 16 3.42 -0.69 4.73
N TYR A 17 3.38 -2.00 4.51
CA TYR A 17 2.45 -2.58 3.53
C TYR A 17 1.04 -2.07 3.75
N SER A 18 0.47 -1.52 2.70
CA SER A 18 -0.84 -0.89 2.72
C SER A 18 -1.62 -1.22 1.45
N LEU A 19 -2.94 -0.98 1.50
CA LEU A 19 -3.84 -1.20 0.36
C LEU A 19 -4.70 0.02 0.11
N ALA A 20 -4.99 0.29 -1.17
CA ALA A 20 -6.05 1.20 -1.58
C ALA A 20 -7.25 0.37 -2.06
N LEU A 21 -8.33 0.36 -1.27
CA LEU A 21 -9.55 -0.37 -1.58
C LEU A 21 -10.56 0.55 -2.25
N THR A 22 -11.12 0.16 -3.40
CA THR A 22 -12.15 0.97 -4.05
C THR A 22 -13.36 1.23 -3.14
N LYS A 23 -13.93 2.44 -3.23
CA LYS A 23 -15.20 2.79 -2.58
C LYS A 23 -16.42 2.39 -3.40
N VAL A 24 -16.24 1.90 -4.62
CA VAL A 24 -17.33 1.55 -5.52
C VAL A 24 -17.66 0.06 -5.37
N PRO A 25 -18.85 -0.29 -4.86
CA PRO A 25 -19.25 -1.69 -4.72
C PRO A 25 -19.35 -2.39 -6.08
N GLY A 26 -19.04 -3.69 -6.09
CA GLY A 26 -19.21 -4.54 -7.28
C GLY A 26 -18.20 -4.28 -8.40
N VAL A 27 -17.16 -3.49 -8.15
CA VAL A 27 -16.07 -3.25 -9.10
C VAL A 27 -14.94 -4.23 -8.82
N ASP A 28 -14.58 -5.01 -9.80
CA ASP A 28 -13.53 -6.03 -9.75
C ASP A 28 -12.24 -5.54 -10.41
N ARG A 29 -12.34 -4.94 -11.58
CA ARG A 29 -11.20 -4.51 -12.38
C ARG A 29 -11.14 -2.99 -12.51
N LEU A 30 -9.92 -2.49 -12.70
CA LEU A 30 -9.71 -1.06 -12.97
C LEU A 30 -10.54 -0.58 -14.18
N SER A 31 -10.69 -1.42 -15.20
CA SER A 31 -11.47 -1.13 -16.40
C SER A 31 -12.99 -1.06 -16.17
N ASP A 32 -13.50 -1.59 -15.07
CA ASP A 32 -14.91 -1.52 -14.72
C ASP A 32 -15.33 -0.11 -14.25
N LEU A 33 -14.36 0.70 -13.84
CA LEU A 33 -14.61 2.10 -13.48
C LEU A 33 -14.75 2.98 -14.73
N PRO A 34 -15.74 3.90 -14.77
CA PRO A 34 -15.73 4.99 -15.73
C PRO A 34 -14.42 5.78 -15.66
N ARG A 35 -13.94 6.29 -16.81
CA ARG A 35 -12.62 6.93 -16.92
C ARG A 35 -12.32 7.95 -15.82
N ALA A 36 -13.26 8.85 -15.52
CA ALA A 36 -13.06 9.88 -14.49
C ALA A 36 -12.81 9.27 -13.10
N ARG A 37 -13.60 8.26 -12.72
CA ARG A 37 -13.41 7.55 -11.44
C ARG A 37 -12.15 6.71 -11.41
N ARG A 38 -11.76 6.14 -12.55
CA ARG A 38 -10.49 5.40 -12.71
C ARG A 38 -9.29 6.30 -12.46
N VAL A 39 -9.28 7.49 -13.07
CA VAL A 39 -8.22 8.49 -12.84
C VAL A 39 -8.19 8.89 -11.36
N GLY A 40 -9.33 9.19 -10.75
CA GLY A 40 -9.39 9.53 -9.33
C GLY A 40 -8.90 8.39 -8.41
N TYR A 41 -9.27 7.14 -8.72
CA TYR A 41 -8.75 5.98 -7.99
C TYR A 41 -7.22 5.85 -8.10
N LEU A 42 -6.67 6.04 -9.31
CA LEU A 42 -5.22 5.99 -9.52
C LEU A 42 -4.50 7.16 -8.82
N THR A 43 -5.14 8.33 -8.74
CA THR A 43 -4.63 9.46 -7.95
C THR A 43 -4.57 9.11 -6.44
N ASP A 44 -5.59 8.44 -5.92
CA ASP A 44 -5.57 7.95 -4.54
C ASP A 44 -4.48 6.89 -4.30
N VAL A 45 -4.23 6.00 -5.28
CA VAL A 45 -3.16 5.01 -5.21
C VAL A 45 -1.79 5.69 -5.18
N ASP A 46 -1.57 6.70 -6.01
CA ASP A 46 -0.35 7.50 -6.03
C ASP A 46 -0.14 8.22 -4.68
N LEU A 47 -1.19 8.82 -4.15
CA LEU A 47 -1.17 9.50 -2.86
C LEU A 47 -0.77 8.54 -1.72
N LEU A 48 -1.37 7.35 -1.67
CA LEU A 48 -1.02 6.34 -0.67
C LEU A 48 0.42 5.86 -0.85
N ALA A 49 0.85 5.60 -2.08
CA ALA A 49 2.20 5.16 -2.38
C ALA A 49 3.24 6.20 -1.95
N SER A 50 2.99 7.48 -2.22
CA SER A 50 3.84 8.60 -1.81
C SER A 50 3.92 8.72 -0.29
N ALA A 51 2.79 8.61 0.42
CA ALA A 51 2.75 8.66 1.87
C ALA A 51 3.53 7.49 2.52
N VAL A 52 3.34 6.26 2.00
CA VAL A 52 4.09 5.08 2.46
C VAL A 52 5.58 5.27 2.22
N GLU A 53 5.97 5.78 1.04
CA GLU A 53 7.37 6.04 0.71
C GLU A 53 8.02 7.01 1.69
N GLU A 54 7.40 8.17 1.93
CA GLU A 54 7.94 9.20 2.83
C GLU A 54 8.04 8.69 4.28
N VAL A 55 7.01 8.02 4.77
CA VAL A 55 7.01 7.49 6.15
C VAL A 55 8.04 6.38 6.31
N CYS A 56 8.08 5.41 5.40
CA CYS A 56 9.02 4.29 5.51
C CYS A 56 10.47 4.75 5.37
N ARG A 57 10.76 5.71 4.48
CA ARG A 57 12.09 6.32 4.33
C ARG A 57 12.56 7.01 5.61
N ARG A 58 11.66 7.69 6.33
CA ARG A 58 12.00 8.34 7.61
C ARG A 58 12.22 7.34 8.73
N ARG A 59 11.53 6.19 8.70
CA ARG A 59 11.54 5.20 9.78
C ARG A 59 12.64 4.15 9.66
N ASP A 60 13.10 3.86 8.45
CA ASP A 60 14.12 2.83 8.20
C ASP A 60 15.08 3.29 7.09
N SER A 61 16.35 3.44 7.43
CA SER A 61 17.41 3.82 6.49
C SER A 61 17.68 2.78 5.40
N ALA A 62 17.23 1.53 5.58
CA ALA A 62 17.30 0.47 4.59
C ALA A 62 16.13 0.51 3.58
N PHE A 63 15.22 1.48 3.71
CA PHE A 63 14.14 1.65 2.73
C PHE A 63 14.70 1.86 1.31
N ARG A 64 14.16 1.15 0.33
CA ARG A 64 14.59 1.25 -1.07
C ARG A 64 13.58 1.97 -1.96
N ARG A 65 12.35 1.49 -1.97
CA ARG A 65 11.29 1.96 -2.88
C ARG A 65 9.93 1.39 -2.50
N VAL A 66 8.89 1.90 -3.11
CA VAL A 66 7.56 1.31 -3.12
C VAL A 66 7.30 0.58 -4.44
N ASN A 67 6.68 -0.60 -4.37
CA ASN A 67 6.05 -1.26 -5.50
C ASN A 67 4.53 -1.14 -5.39
N VAL A 68 3.88 -0.84 -6.50
CA VAL A 68 2.41 -0.76 -6.59
C VAL A 68 1.91 -1.83 -7.55
N GLU A 69 0.90 -2.60 -7.13
CA GLU A 69 0.34 -3.69 -7.91
C GLU A 69 -1.18 -3.68 -7.83
N ILE A 70 -1.84 -3.76 -8.98
CA ILE A 70 -3.30 -3.94 -9.09
C ILE A 70 -3.52 -5.29 -9.74
N LEU A 71 -3.83 -6.31 -8.94
CA LEU A 71 -3.93 -7.70 -9.37
C LEU A 71 -5.40 -8.14 -9.45
N GLY A 72 -5.94 -8.81 -8.45
CA GLY A 72 -7.34 -9.27 -8.42
C GLY A 72 -7.52 -10.73 -8.82
N ASN A 73 -6.42 -11.52 -8.86
CA ASN A 73 -6.49 -12.93 -9.23
C ASN A 73 -7.14 -13.81 -8.14
N THR A 74 -7.08 -13.39 -6.89
CA THR A 74 -7.62 -14.13 -5.74
C THR A 74 -8.90 -13.48 -5.23
N ASP A 75 -8.87 -12.18 -5.00
CA ASP A 75 -9.98 -11.43 -4.44
C ASP A 75 -10.63 -10.57 -5.53
N ALA A 76 -11.87 -10.89 -5.85
CA ALA A 76 -12.64 -10.28 -6.94
C ALA A 76 -13.23 -8.92 -6.53
N PHE A 77 -12.39 -7.99 -6.12
CA PHE A 77 -12.72 -6.57 -5.95
C PHE A 77 -11.52 -5.70 -6.27
N LEU A 78 -11.74 -4.49 -6.77
CA LEU A 78 -10.66 -3.59 -7.14
C LEU A 78 -9.91 -3.10 -5.91
N HIS A 79 -8.64 -3.46 -5.82
CA HIS A 79 -7.71 -2.98 -4.81
C HIS A 79 -6.30 -2.88 -5.39
N ALA A 80 -5.49 -2.00 -4.79
CA ALA A 80 -4.09 -1.86 -5.10
C ALA A 80 -3.25 -2.21 -3.87
N HIS A 81 -2.20 -2.99 -4.07
CA HIS A 81 -1.19 -3.26 -3.06
C HIS A 81 -0.07 -2.23 -3.16
N VAL A 82 0.34 -1.69 -2.02
CA VAL A 82 1.45 -0.74 -1.89
C VAL A 82 2.49 -1.37 -0.98
N TRP A 83 3.57 -1.89 -1.58
CA TRP A 83 4.61 -2.65 -0.91
C TRP A 83 5.88 -1.82 -0.74
N PRO A 84 6.27 -1.38 0.47
CA PRO A 84 7.60 -0.87 0.71
C PRO A 84 8.61 -2.02 0.59
N ARG A 85 9.78 -1.72 0.01
CA ARG A 85 10.86 -2.68 -0.20
C ARG A 85 12.12 -2.18 0.52
N TYR A 86 12.91 -3.11 1.06
CA TYR A 86 14.03 -2.80 1.95
C TYR A 86 15.29 -3.55 1.56
N ASP A 87 16.46 -2.96 1.80
CA ASP A 87 17.75 -3.57 1.50
C ASP A 87 18.08 -4.79 2.39
N TRP A 88 17.43 -4.93 3.55
CA TRP A 88 17.58 -6.10 4.43
C TRP A 88 16.75 -7.32 3.98
N GLU A 89 15.93 -7.22 2.95
CA GLU A 89 15.21 -8.36 2.41
C GLU A 89 16.18 -9.47 1.94
N PRO A 90 15.76 -10.76 1.96
CA PRO A 90 16.60 -11.84 1.45
C PRO A 90 17.10 -11.56 0.03
N GLU A 91 18.40 -11.71 -0.22
CA GLU A 91 19.03 -11.41 -1.52
C GLU A 91 18.33 -12.09 -2.70
N ALA A 92 17.90 -13.35 -2.50
CA ALA A 92 17.18 -14.11 -3.52
C ALA A 92 15.82 -13.52 -3.91
N LEU A 93 15.23 -12.67 -3.05
CA LEU A 93 13.91 -12.06 -3.22
C LEU A 93 13.96 -10.55 -3.49
N LEU A 94 15.11 -9.93 -3.23
CA LEU A 94 15.29 -8.48 -3.28
C LEU A 94 14.88 -7.84 -4.62
N LYS A 95 15.10 -8.55 -5.72
CA LYS A 95 14.78 -8.10 -7.09
C LYS A 95 13.50 -8.71 -7.65
N LYS A 96 12.74 -9.40 -6.81
CA LYS A 96 11.54 -10.15 -7.23
C LYS A 96 10.27 -9.53 -6.65
N PRO A 97 9.12 -9.77 -7.29
CA PRO A 97 7.82 -9.40 -6.72
C PRO A 97 7.59 -10.06 -5.35
N VAL A 98 6.84 -9.38 -4.50
CA VAL A 98 6.52 -9.86 -3.15
C VAL A 98 5.81 -11.23 -3.16
N TRP A 99 5.04 -11.53 -4.20
CA TRP A 99 4.32 -12.80 -4.36
C TRP A 99 5.21 -14.04 -4.49
N LEU A 100 6.52 -13.85 -4.67
CA LEU A 100 7.51 -14.93 -4.65
C LEU A 100 8.12 -15.17 -3.27
N TYR A 101 7.67 -14.47 -2.25
CA TYR A 101 7.98 -14.79 -0.86
C TYR A 101 7.38 -16.13 -0.46
N PRO A 102 7.98 -16.85 0.50
CA PRO A 102 7.41 -18.08 1.03
C PRO A 102 5.97 -17.86 1.52
N PRO A 103 5.02 -18.76 1.18
CA PRO A 103 3.62 -18.62 1.60
C PRO A 103 3.44 -18.49 3.11
N GLU A 104 4.35 -19.02 3.90
CA GLU A 104 4.37 -18.97 5.35
C GLU A 104 4.41 -17.53 5.88
N ASN A 105 4.98 -16.59 5.14
CA ASN A 105 5.01 -15.18 5.53
C ASN A 105 3.61 -14.59 5.71
N TRP A 106 2.62 -15.08 4.95
CA TRP A 106 1.23 -14.62 5.06
C TRP A 106 0.49 -15.19 6.27
N SER A 107 0.95 -16.29 6.85
CA SER A 107 0.32 -16.97 7.98
C SER A 107 1.14 -16.95 9.27
N ASP A 108 2.37 -16.44 9.24
CA ASP A 108 3.23 -16.35 10.43
C ASP A 108 2.67 -15.29 11.40
N PRO A 109 2.28 -15.70 12.63
CA PRO A 109 1.74 -14.76 13.62
C PRO A 109 2.69 -13.60 13.99
N SER A 110 4.01 -13.79 13.82
CA SER A 110 5.01 -12.75 14.11
C SER A 110 4.92 -11.58 13.16
N TYR A 111 4.32 -11.78 11.97
CA TYR A 111 4.10 -10.73 10.97
C TYR A 111 2.68 -10.16 10.98
N ALA A 112 1.80 -10.68 11.81
CA ALA A 112 0.43 -10.17 11.88
C ALA A 112 0.39 -8.71 12.34
N LEU A 113 -0.53 -7.95 11.76
CA LEU A 113 -0.82 -6.60 12.22
C LEU A 113 -1.18 -6.62 13.71
N SER A 114 -0.58 -5.72 14.49
CA SER A 114 -0.78 -5.61 15.93
C SER A 114 -0.70 -4.15 16.41
N ALA A 115 -0.93 -3.92 17.69
CA ALA A 115 -0.80 -2.60 18.31
C ALA A 115 0.60 -1.98 18.13
N SER A 116 1.64 -2.80 17.93
CA SER A 116 2.99 -2.30 17.67
C SER A 116 3.09 -1.51 16.35
N HIS A 117 2.14 -1.67 15.45
CA HIS A 117 2.06 -0.96 14.16
C HIS A 117 1.20 0.30 14.22
N ASP A 118 0.58 0.63 15.36
CA ASP A 118 -0.32 1.80 15.47
C ASP A 118 0.39 3.12 15.17
N GLY A 119 1.64 3.27 15.60
CA GLY A 119 2.46 4.45 15.28
C GLY A 119 2.74 4.58 13.79
N LEU A 120 3.08 3.49 13.12
CA LEU A 120 3.29 3.46 11.67
C LEU A 120 2.01 3.83 10.90
N ARG A 121 0.88 3.24 11.29
CA ARG A 121 -0.43 3.55 10.71
C ARG A 121 -0.80 5.02 10.88
N ALA A 122 -0.58 5.57 12.07
CA ALA A 122 -0.84 6.98 12.35
C ALA A 122 0.04 7.92 11.52
N ASP A 123 1.33 7.60 11.36
CA ASP A 123 2.25 8.38 10.53
C ASP A 123 1.81 8.38 9.05
N ILE A 124 1.43 7.22 8.51
CA ILE A 124 0.94 7.12 7.13
C ILE A 124 -0.35 7.94 6.95
N ALA A 125 -1.28 7.86 7.90
CA ALA A 125 -2.52 8.65 7.85
C ALA A 125 -2.25 10.17 7.88
N ALA A 126 -1.33 10.61 8.73
CA ALA A 126 -0.91 12.01 8.82
C ALA A 126 -0.24 12.50 7.53
N GLU A 127 0.61 11.65 6.93
CA GLU A 127 1.28 11.99 5.66
C GLU A 127 0.29 12.10 4.50
N ILE A 128 -0.71 11.21 4.42
CA ILE A 128 -1.79 11.32 3.42
C ILE A 128 -2.51 12.67 3.55
N ALA A 129 -2.81 13.11 4.78
CA ALA A 129 -3.47 14.40 5.00
C ALA A 129 -2.59 15.56 4.55
N LEU A 130 -1.29 15.53 4.88
CA LEU A 130 -0.33 16.57 4.49
C LEU A 130 -0.21 16.69 2.97
N LEU A 131 -0.03 15.58 2.26
CA LEU A 131 0.12 15.55 0.80
C LEU A 131 -1.15 16.03 0.07
N ARG A 132 -2.33 15.72 0.62
CA ARG A 132 -3.61 16.24 0.09
C ARG A 132 -3.69 17.75 0.20
N ASP A 133 -3.36 18.30 1.37
CA ASP A 133 -3.37 19.75 1.60
C ASP A 133 -2.40 20.49 0.69
N GLU A 134 -1.26 19.88 0.36
CA GLU A 134 -0.29 20.43 -0.59
C GLU A 134 -0.82 20.43 -2.03
N ALA A 135 -1.45 19.35 -2.46
CA ALA A 135 -2.04 19.24 -3.80
C ALA A 135 -3.16 20.25 -4.03
N ASP A 136 -3.96 20.56 -3.01
CA ASP A 136 -5.06 21.54 -3.09
C ASP A 136 -4.58 23.01 -3.14
N ARG A 137 -3.28 23.26 -2.93
CA ARG A 137 -2.68 24.61 -2.96
C ARG A 137 -2.08 25.01 -4.32
N ILE A 138 -1.96 24.05 -5.24
CA ILE A 138 -1.42 24.27 -6.59
C ILE A 138 -2.56 24.50 -7.58
#